data_0989eac00d4ae929ea7db584cd6c8441
#
_entry.id   0989eac00d4ae929ea7db584cd6c8441
#
_cell.length_a   1.000
_cell.length_b   1.000
_cell.length_c   1.000
_cell.angle_alpha   90.00
_cell.angle_beta   90.00
_cell.angle_gamma   90.00
#
_symmetry.space_group_name_H-M   'P 1'
#
loop_
_entity.id
_entity.type
_entity.pdbx_description
1 polymer ?
#
loop_
_entity_poly.entity_id
_entity_poly.type
_entity_poly.pdbx_seq_one_letter_code
_entity_poly.pdbx_strand_id
1 'polypeptide(L)'
;MFQNTQQGATLYVLYKNEPRVEKGRVTSVNTHLPQYNPSQPQALFNGMVTDLTISIGNDTIPFAGLPASASVANFPDKGIFISEDQAMIVNELTSMRDNSQRIVDSYEAHKALRDKCDELLLSLNPEKQKELQSAKEMAALKGELEEMKRMLSAALGTKTKEK
;
A
#
# COMPACT_ATOMS: atom_id res chain seq x y z
N MET A 1 11.72 -3.00 -26.53
CA MET A 1 12.91 -2.18 -26.11
C MET A 1 12.63 -0.75 -26.48
N PHE A 2 12.77 0.18 -25.56
CA PHE A 2 12.40 1.58 -25.78
C PHE A 2 13.13 2.26 -26.93
N GLN A 3 14.37 1.85 -27.26
CA GLN A 3 15.07 2.34 -28.46
C GLN A 3 14.38 2.03 -29.78
N ASN A 4 13.52 1.02 -29.82
CA ASN A 4 12.80 0.58 -31.03
C ASN A 4 11.35 1.11 -31.04
N THR A 5 10.95 1.84 -29.99
CA THR A 5 9.61 2.43 -29.91
C THR A 5 9.45 3.48 -31.01
N GLN A 6 8.34 3.43 -31.70
CA GLN A 6 8.02 4.38 -32.76
C GLN A 6 6.91 5.32 -32.32
N GLN A 7 6.88 6.50 -32.90
CA GLN A 7 5.74 7.40 -32.76
C GLN A 7 4.46 6.68 -33.23
N GLY A 8 3.40 6.79 -32.45
CA GLY A 8 2.13 6.09 -32.68
C GLY A 8 2.04 4.71 -32.01
N ALA A 9 3.14 4.17 -31.45
CA ALA A 9 3.12 2.92 -30.70
C ALA A 9 2.26 3.06 -29.42
N THR A 10 1.75 1.92 -28.95
CA THR A 10 1.01 1.87 -27.69
C THR A 10 1.98 1.60 -26.54
N LEU A 11 1.84 2.38 -25.46
CA LEU A 11 2.53 2.16 -24.21
C LEU A 11 1.49 1.95 -23.11
N TYR A 12 1.72 0.97 -22.26
CA TYR A 12 0.89 0.68 -21.09
C TYR A 12 1.53 1.33 -19.86
N VAL A 13 0.70 2.03 -19.08
CA VAL A 13 1.10 2.70 -17.85
C VAL A 13 0.30 2.11 -16.70
N LEU A 14 1.01 1.48 -15.76
CA LEU A 14 0.43 0.98 -14.52
C LEU A 14 0.77 1.95 -13.39
N TYR A 15 -0.26 2.48 -12.76
CA TYR A 15 -0.17 3.24 -11.51
C TYR A 15 -0.29 2.26 -10.34
N LYS A 16 0.76 2.15 -9.52
CA LYS A 16 0.86 1.14 -8.44
C LYS A 16 0.18 1.56 -7.14
N ASN A 17 0.20 2.86 -6.83
CA ASN A 17 -0.36 3.40 -5.58
C ASN A 17 -1.89 3.27 -5.54
N GLU A 18 -2.51 3.52 -6.69
CA GLU A 18 -3.93 3.27 -6.95
C GLU A 18 -4.00 2.39 -8.19
N PRO A 19 -4.05 1.04 -8.04
CA PRO A 19 -3.88 0.12 -9.14
C PRO A 19 -4.85 0.39 -10.31
N ARG A 20 -4.31 0.98 -11.38
CA ARG A 20 -5.01 1.21 -12.63
C ARG A 20 -4.05 1.13 -13.80
N VAL A 21 -4.55 0.69 -14.93
CA VAL A 21 -3.78 0.59 -16.17
C VAL A 21 -4.38 1.49 -17.22
N GLU A 22 -3.53 2.34 -17.79
CA GLU A 22 -3.92 3.22 -18.88
C GLU A 22 -3.11 2.88 -20.14
N LYS A 23 -3.70 3.12 -21.29
CA LYS A 23 -3.05 2.96 -22.60
C LYS A 23 -2.77 4.34 -23.17
N GLY A 24 -1.49 4.62 -23.37
CA GLY A 24 -1.06 5.85 -24.02
C GLY A 24 -0.54 5.59 -25.44
N ARG A 25 -0.67 6.58 -26.31
CA ARG A 25 -0.05 6.59 -27.62
C ARG A 25 1.23 7.41 -27.57
N VAL A 26 2.32 6.86 -28.03
CA VAL A 26 3.61 7.56 -28.11
C VAL A 26 3.52 8.70 -29.14
N THR A 27 3.77 9.91 -28.69
CA THR A 27 3.74 11.13 -29.52
C THR A 27 5.14 11.62 -29.91
N SER A 28 6.16 11.33 -29.06
CA SER A 28 7.53 11.71 -29.31
C SER A 28 8.48 10.65 -28.75
N VAL A 29 9.57 10.44 -29.48
CA VAL A 29 10.66 9.51 -29.08
C VAL A 29 11.97 10.22 -29.35
N ASN A 30 12.87 10.26 -28.37
CA ASN A 30 14.22 10.80 -28.51
C ASN A 30 15.20 9.89 -27.79
N THR A 31 16.07 9.22 -28.54
CA THR A 31 17.10 8.33 -27.99
C THR A 31 18.45 9.03 -28.06
N HIS A 32 19.12 9.15 -26.92
CA HIS A 32 20.40 9.88 -26.81
C HIS A 32 21.29 9.27 -25.72
N LEU A 33 22.54 9.71 -25.65
CA LEU A 33 23.39 9.40 -24.51
C LEU A 33 22.93 10.18 -23.29
N PRO A 34 22.98 9.58 -22.08
CA PRO A 34 22.63 10.28 -20.84
C PRO A 34 23.54 11.51 -20.69
N GLN A 35 22.95 12.62 -20.24
CA GLN A 35 23.74 13.82 -19.92
C GLN A 35 24.64 13.54 -18.74
N TYR A 36 25.88 14.03 -18.81
CA TYR A 36 26.83 13.91 -17.71
C TYR A 36 26.31 14.63 -16.48
N ASN A 37 26.12 13.88 -15.40
CA ASN A 37 25.78 14.42 -14.09
C ASN A 37 26.94 14.13 -13.13
N PRO A 38 27.64 15.17 -12.60
CA PRO A 38 28.75 14.97 -11.66
C PRO A 38 28.35 14.21 -10.40
N SER A 39 27.07 14.30 -9.98
CA SER A 39 26.54 13.58 -8.83
C SER A 39 26.24 12.10 -9.10
N GLN A 40 26.20 11.69 -10.38
CA GLN A 40 25.93 10.32 -10.81
C GLN A 40 26.84 9.93 -11.99
N PRO A 41 28.17 9.86 -11.81
CA PRO A 41 29.10 9.59 -12.89
C PRO A 41 28.90 8.22 -13.57
N GLN A 42 28.28 7.27 -12.85
CA GLN A 42 27.99 5.94 -13.40
C GLN A 42 26.86 5.93 -14.45
N ALA A 43 26.07 7.00 -14.57
CA ALA A 43 25.00 7.08 -15.57
C ALA A 43 25.51 6.99 -17.00
N LEU A 44 26.76 7.45 -17.28
CA LEU A 44 27.39 7.32 -18.58
C LEU A 44 27.69 5.88 -19.00
N PHE A 45 27.78 4.96 -18.04
CA PHE A 45 28.08 3.55 -18.31
C PHE A 45 26.81 2.72 -18.56
N ASN A 46 25.62 3.30 -18.35
CA ASN A 46 24.34 2.60 -18.49
C ASN A 46 23.81 2.57 -19.94
N GLY A 47 24.61 3.00 -20.92
CA GLY A 47 24.22 2.99 -22.32
C GLY A 47 23.30 4.13 -22.71
N MET A 48 22.65 3.99 -23.87
CA MET A 48 21.70 4.98 -24.38
C MET A 48 20.42 5.03 -23.54
N VAL A 49 19.84 6.21 -23.45
CA VAL A 49 18.53 6.45 -22.85
C VAL A 49 17.55 6.95 -23.90
N THR A 50 16.27 6.71 -23.65
CA THR A 50 15.17 7.13 -24.52
C THR A 50 14.20 7.99 -23.71
N ASP A 51 13.91 9.17 -24.20
CA ASP A 51 12.83 10.00 -23.69
C ASP A 51 11.58 9.74 -24.54
N LEU A 52 10.49 9.43 -23.89
CA LEU A 52 9.20 9.21 -24.52
C LEU A 52 8.20 10.24 -24.02
N THR A 53 7.38 10.72 -24.93
CA THR A 53 6.18 11.47 -24.58
C THR A 53 4.96 10.67 -25.04
N ILE A 54 4.00 10.47 -24.16
CA ILE A 54 2.78 9.74 -24.49
C ILE A 54 1.55 10.62 -24.27
N SER A 55 0.52 10.37 -25.07
CA SER A 55 -0.81 10.95 -24.88
C SER A 55 -1.76 9.90 -24.32
N ILE A 56 -2.44 10.22 -23.21
CA ILE A 56 -3.47 9.41 -22.58
C ILE A 56 -4.73 10.28 -22.50
N GLY A 57 -5.71 10.01 -23.36
CA GLY A 57 -6.86 10.88 -23.51
C GLY A 57 -6.42 12.28 -23.98
N ASN A 58 -6.68 13.29 -23.17
CA ASN A 58 -6.29 14.68 -23.43
C ASN A 58 -4.96 15.09 -22.78
N ASP A 59 -4.39 14.23 -21.94
CA ASP A 59 -3.19 14.52 -21.21
C ASP A 59 -1.94 14.04 -21.95
N THR A 60 -0.85 14.76 -21.76
CA THR A 60 0.45 14.44 -22.32
C THR A 60 1.46 14.25 -21.20
N ILE A 61 2.04 13.06 -21.13
CA ILE A 61 2.94 12.66 -20.03
C ILE A 61 4.33 12.38 -20.59
N PRO A 62 5.37 13.12 -20.14
CA PRO A 62 6.75 12.84 -20.49
C PRO A 62 7.37 11.79 -19.57
N PHE A 63 8.10 10.85 -20.15
CA PHE A 63 8.98 9.88 -19.48
C PHE A 63 10.40 10.07 -19.99
N ALA A 64 11.28 10.56 -19.14
CA ALA A 64 12.67 10.83 -19.50
C ALA A 64 13.61 9.77 -18.91
N GLY A 65 14.71 9.54 -19.60
CA GLY A 65 15.81 8.69 -19.13
C GLY A 65 15.49 7.20 -19.08
N LEU A 66 14.58 6.72 -19.91
CA LEU A 66 14.28 5.28 -20.01
C LEU A 66 15.50 4.52 -20.54
N PRO A 67 15.91 3.39 -19.92
CA PRO A 67 16.98 2.58 -20.49
C PRO A 67 16.61 2.11 -21.91
N ALA A 68 17.36 2.51 -22.91
CA ALA A 68 17.01 2.26 -24.32
C ALA A 68 16.89 0.77 -24.65
N SER A 69 17.69 -0.07 -23.99
CA SER A 69 17.68 -1.54 -24.14
C SER A 69 16.59 -2.25 -23.33
N ALA A 70 15.88 -1.56 -22.45
CA ALA A 70 14.80 -2.15 -21.66
C ALA A 70 13.45 -2.11 -22.41
N SER A 71 12.55 -3.01 -22.04
CA SER A 71 11.15 -3.04 -22.49
C SER A 71 10.18 -2.60 -21.38
N VAL A 72 10.71 -2.38 -20.19
CA VAL A 72 9.97 -1.93 -19.00
C VAL A 72 10.77 -0.86 -18.28
N ALA A 73 10.06 0.07 -17.63
CA ALA A 73 10.66 1.00 -16.70
C ALA A 73 9.77 1.17 -15.46
N ASN A 74 10.43 1.26 -14.31
CA ASN A 74 9.77 1.43 -13.02
C ASN A 74 10.22 2.75 -12.40
N PHE A 75 9.26 3.56 -12.01
CA PHE A 75 9.45 4.83 -11.33
C PHE A 75 8.88 4.72 -9.91
N PRO A 76 9.65 4.17 -8.95
CA PRO A 76 9.15 3.89 -7.61
C PRO A 76 8.65 5.13 -6.88
N ASP A 77 9.33 6.27 -7.06
CA ASP A 77 8.96 7.56 -6.42
C ASP A 77 7.59 8.07 -6.87
N LYS A 78 7.18 7.73 -8.09
CA LYS A 78 5.89 8.11 -8.67
C LYS A 78 4.85 6.99 -8.55
N GLY A 79 5.27 5.78 -8.17
CA GLY A 79 4.42 4.59 -8.19
C GLY A 79 3.96 4.22 -9.62
N ILE A 80 4.82 4.44 -10.63
CA ILE A 80 4.49 4.20 -12.04
C ILE A 80 5.40 3.10 -12.61
N PHE A 81 4.79 2.16 -13.33
CA PHE A 81 5.46 1.14 -14.11
C PHE A 81 4.94 1.20 -15.55
N ILE A 82 5.85 1.20 -16.53
CA ILE A 82 5.50 1.32 -17.95
C ILE A 82 6.08 0.18 -18.76
N SER A 83 5.36 -0.24 -19.80
CA SER A 83 5.83 -1.23 -20.77
C SER A 83 5.14 -1.07 -22.11
N GLU A 84 5.83 -1.44 -23.19
CA GLU A 84 5.26 -1.64 -24.53
C GLU A 84 4.46 -2.96 -24.58
N ASP A 85 4.79 -3.93 -23.73
CA ASP A 85 4.18 -5.25 -23.69
C ASP A 85 3.15 -5.34 -22.55
N GLN A 86 1.90 -5.63 -22.91
CA GLN A 86 0.82 -5.85 -21.96
C GLN A 86 1.12 -7.01 -21.00
N ALA A 87 1.82 -8.05 -21.46
CA ALA A 87 2.15 -9.20 -20.62
C ALA A 87 3.03 -8.80 -19.43
N MET A 88 3.93 -7.83 -19.62
CA MET A 88 4.78 -7.32 -18.54
C MET A 88 3.95 -6.58 -17.47
N ILE A 89 2.92 -5.86 -17.88
CA ILE A 89 1.97 -5.22 -16.94
C ILE A 89 1.18 -6.29 -16.15
N VAL A 90 0.73 -7.34 -16.82
CA VAL A 90 0.00 -8.45 -16.16
C VAL A 90 0.91 -9.15 -15.14
N ASN A 91 2.17 -9.40 -15.49
CA ASN A 91 3.15 -9.99 -14.57
C ASN A 91 3.39 -9.11 -13.35
N GLU A 92 3.54 -7.80 -13.54
CA GLU A 92 3.72 -6.86 -12.44
C GLU A 92 2.49 -6.81 -11.52
N LEU A 93 1.28 -6.74 -12.10
CA LEU A 93 0.03 -6.81 -11.32
C LEU A 93 -0.10 -8.12 -10.55
N THR A 94 0.30 -9.24 -11.16
CA THR A 94 0.30 -10.55 -10.49
C THR A 94 1.25 -10.54 -9.31
N SER A 95 2.47 -10.02 -9.49
CA SER A 95 3.45 -9.88 -8.39
C SER A 95 2.93 -8.99 -7.26
N MET A 96 2.29 -7.87 -7.59
CA MET A 96 1.67 -6.97 -6.60
C MET A 96 0.56 -7.68 -5.81
N ARG A 97 -0.32 -8.41 -6.50
CA ARG A 97 -1.38 -9.20 -5.87
C ARG A 97 -0.81 -10.27 -4.94
N ASP A 98 0.17 -11.04 -5.41
CA ASP A 98 0.74 -12.15 -4.65
C ASP A 98 1.51 -11.65 -3.41
N ASN A 99 2.18 -10.50 -3.53
CA ASN A 99 2.81 -9.85 -2.38
C ASN A 99 1.77 -9.37 -1.36
N SER A 100 0.67 -8.76 -1.82
CA SER A 100 -0.41 -8.35 -0.94
C SER A 100 -1.10 -9.54 -0.28
N GLN A 101 -1.29 -10.64 -1.03
CA GLN A 101 -1.87 -11.87 -0.48
C GLN A 101 -0.99 -12.46 0.64
N ARG A 102 0.34 -12.51 0.45
CA ARG A 102 1.26 -12.98 1.51
C ARG A 102 1.16 -12.14 2.79
N ILE A 103 1.00 -10.81 2.65
CA ILE A 103 0.81 -9.93 3.81
C ILE A 103 -0.50 -10.28 4.53
N VAL A 104 -1.59 -10.45 3.78
CA VAL A 104 -2.89 -10.84 4.33
C VAL A 104 -2.81 -12.20 5.02
N ASP A 105 -2.19 -13.20 4.37
CA ASP A 105 -2.04 -14.55 4.93
C ASP A 105 -1.16 -14.57 6.19
N SER A 106 -0.18 -13.67 6.29
CA SER A 106 0.68 -13.55 7.47
C SER A 106 0.04 -12.79 8.64
N TYR A 107 -1.09 -12.11 8.42
CA TYR A 107 -1.72 -11.25 9.43
C TYR A 107 -2.06 -11.98 10.73
N GLU A 108 -2.67 -13.17 10.64
CA GLU A 108 -3.06 -13.95 11.82
C GLU A 108 -1.83 -14.44 12.62
N ALA A 109 -0.75 -14.80 11.94
CA ALA A 109 0.50 -15.18 12.60
C ALA A 109 1.14 -13.98 13.34
N HIS A 110 1.17 -12.81 12.71
CA HIS A 110 1.67 -11.60 13.34
C HIS A 110 0.79 -11.12 14.49
N LYS A 111 -0.53 -11.28 14.38
CA LYS A 111 -1.47 -11.01 15.47
C LYS A 111 -1.22 -11.92 16.67
N ALA A 112 -1.10 -13.24 16.43
CA ALA A 112 -0.80 -14.19 17.49
C ALA A 112 0.55 -13.91 18.17
N LEU A 113 1.58 -13.53 17.39
CA LEU A 113 2.88 -13.15 17.92
C LEU A 113 2.79 -11.90 18.80
N ARG A 114 2.08 -10.85 18.34
CA ARG A 114 1.83 -9.64 19.13
C ARG A 114 1.15 -9.97 20.44
N ASP A 115 0.07 -10.75 20.39
CA ASP A 115 -0.72 -11.10 21.57
C ASP A 115 0.15 -11.88 22.58
N LYS A 116 1.03 -12.76 22.08
CA LYS A 116 2.00 -13.47 22.91
C LYS A 116 3.07 -12.56 23.51
N CYS A 117 3.55 -11.58 22.75
CA CYS A 117 4.49 -10.58 23.27
C CYS A 117 3.82 -9.73 24.37
N ASP A 118 2.55 -9.36 24.18
CA ASP A 118 1.79 -8.59 25.17
C ASP A 118 1.59 -9.40 26.48
N GLU A 119 1.29 -10.69 26.38
CA GLU A 119 1.24 -11.59 27.55
C GLU A 119 2.58 -11.61 28.30
N LEU A 120 3.70 -11.77 27.57
CA LEU A 120 5.03 -11.82 28.17
C LEU A 120 5.41 -10.48 28.79
N LEU A 121 5.14 -9.37 28.13
CA LEU A 121 5.37 -8.03 28.66
C LEU A 121 4.55 -7.79 29.95
N LEU A 122 3.32 -8.26 29.97
CA LEU A 122 2.48 -8.21 31.15
C LEU A 122 3.05 -9.05 32.30
N SER A 123 3.53 -10.26 32.01
CA SER A 123 4.11 -11.16 33.00
C SER A 123 5.41 -10.61 33.61
N LEU A 124 6.17 -9.84 32.84
CA LEU A 124 7.46 -9.27 33.27
C LEU A 124 7.33 -7.89 33.93
N ASN A 125 6.15 -7.26 33.85
CA ASN A 125 5.91 -5.93 34.44
C ASN A 125 4.83 -5.96 35.52
N PRO A 126 5.22 -6.06 36.82
CA PRO A 126 4.29 -6.18 37.92
C PRO A 126 3.38 -4.93 38.11
N GLU A 127 3.83 -3.75 37.66
CA GLU A 127 2.99 -2.54 37.73
C GLU A 127 1.84 -2.61 36.74
N LYS A 128 2.11 -3.06 35.48
CA LYS A 128 1.05 -3.27 34.49
C LYS A 128 0.07 -4.37 34.88
N GLN A 129 0.54 -5.40 35.59
CA GLN A 129 -0.37 -6.42 36.13
C GLN A 129 -1.36 -5.82 37.13
N LYS A 130 -0.89 -4.96 38.03
CA LYS A 130 -1.76 -4.26 39.01
C LYS A 130 -2.74 -3.32 38.31
N GLU A 131 -2.29 -2.56 37.32
CA GLU A 131 -3.15 -1.68 36.51
C GLU A 131 -4.26 -2.46 35.81
N LEU A 132 -3.90 -3.59 35.16
CA LEU A 132 -4.86 -4.44 34.46
C LEU A 132 -5.87 -5.07 35.41
N GLN A 133 -5.41 -5.50 36.58
CA GLN A 133 -6.28 -6.06 37.62
C GLN A 133 -7.25 -5.02 38.17
N SER A 134 -6.74 -3.83 38.47
CA SER A 134 -7.57 -2.68 38.91
C SER A 134 -8.59 -2.27 37.85
N ALA A 135 -8.20 -2.27 36.57
CA ALA A 135 -9.11 -1.96 35.48
C ALA A 135 -10.21 -3.03 35.29
N LYS A 136 -9.89 -4.32 35.48
CA LYS A 136 -10.87 -5.40 35.49
C LYS A 136 -11.85 -5.31 36.65
N GLU A 137 -11.35 -5.03 37.82
CA GLU A 137 -12.19 -4.83 39.04
C GLU A 137 -13.14 -3.64 38.88
N MET A 138 -12.64 -2.51 38.30
CA MET A 138 -13.49 -1.35 38.03
C MET A 138 -14.56 -1.65 36.96
N ALA A 139 -14.23 -2.45 35.94
CA ALA A 139 -15.20 -2.86 34.91
C ALA A 139 -16.29 -3.78 35.50
N ALA A 140 -15.91 -4.72 36.37
CA ALA A 140 -16.85 -5.59 37.07
C ALA A 140 -17.78 -4.79 37.99
N LEU A 141 -17.25 -3.88 38.81
CA LEU A 141 -18.02 -2.99 39.66
C LEU A 141 -19.01 -2.10 38.90
N LYS A 142 -18.59 -1.59 37.72
CA LYS A 142 -19.50 -0.83 36.84
C LYS A 142 -20.65 -1.71 36.32
N GLY A 143 -20.34 -2.95 35.92
CA GLY A 143 -21.38 -3.91 35.50
C GLY A 143 -22.39 -4.20 36.60
N GLU A 144 -21.93 -4.48 37.82
CA GLU A 144 -22.80 -4.72 38.98
C GLU A 144 -23.65 -3.49 39.32
N LEU A 145 -23.08 -2.31 39.23
CA LEU A 145 -23.79 -1.05 39.49
C LEU A 145 -24.88 -0.77 38.45
N GLU A 146 -24.63 -1.09 37.19
CA GLU A 146 -25.66 -0.99 36.14
C GLU A 146 -26.75 -2.03 36.30
N GLU A 147 -26.42 -3.24 36.73
CA GLU A 147 -27.40 -4.28 37.01
C GLU A 147 -28.28 -3.92 38.21
N MET A 148 -27.67 -3.41 39.31
CA MET A 148 -28.43 -2.89 40.47
C MET A 148 -29.34 -1.73 40.08
N LYS A 149 -28.86 -0.78 39.26
CA LYS A 149 -29.71 0.31 38.77
C LYS A 149 -30.90 -0.21 37.96
N ARG A 150 -30.69 -1.24 37.14
CA ARG A 150 -31.76 -1.87 36.33
C ARG A 150 -32.79 -2.57 37.21
N MET A 151 -32.33 -3.29 38.25
CA MET A 151 -33.22 -3.93 39.22
C MET A 151 -34.01 -2.91 40.04
N LEU A 152 -33.38 -1.83 40.45
CA LEU A 152 -34.02 -0.76 41.20
C LEU A 152 -35.09 -0.03 40.38
N SER A 153 -34.78 0.27 39.08
CA SER A 153 -35.74 0.88 38.17
C SER A 153 -36.93 -0.06 37.87
N ALA A 154 -36.69 -1.37 37.75
CA ALA A 154 -37.75 -2.35 37.60
C ALA A 154 -38.64 -2.46 38.84
N ALA A 155 -38.05 -2.45 40.04
CA ALA A 155 -38.79 -2.49 41.33
C ALA A 155 -39.62 -1.23 41.57
N LEU A 156 -39.09 -0.06 41.18
CA LEU A 156 -39.82 1.21 41.28
C LEU A 156 -40.93 1.36 40.24
N GLY A 157 -40.71 0.81 39.03
CA GLY A 157 -41.70 0.84 37.94
C GLY A 157 -42.94 -0.05 38.21
N THR A 158 -42.82 -1.05 39.06
CA THR A 158 -43.95 -1.90 39.49
C THR A 158 -44.84 -1.26 40.54
N LYS A 159 -44.34 -0.27 41.33
CA LYS A 159 -45.13 0.43 42.34
C LYS A 159 -46.07 1.52 41.81
N THR A 160 -45.97 1.89 40.54
CA THR A 160 -46.81 2.96 39.96
C THR A 160 -48.04 2.42 39.20
N LYS A 161 -48.29 1.09 39.22
CA LYS A 161 -49.45 0.48 38.54
C LYS A 161 -50.56 -0.01 39.48
N GLU A 162 -50.43 0.23 40.80
CA GLU A 162 -51.50 -0.03 41.77
C GLU A 162 -51.94 1.30 42.43
N LYS A 163 -52.74 2.08 41.67
CA LYS A 163 -53.68 3.07 42.21
C LYS A 163 -54.76 3.36 41.18
#